data_6e0274875d2249377018ba51d4686560
#
_entry.id   6e0274875d2249377018ba51d4686560
#
_cell.length_a   1.000
_cell.length_b   1.000
_cell.length_c   1.000
_cell.angle_alpha   90.00
_cell.angle_beta   90.00
_cell.angle_gamma   90.00
#
_symmetry.space_group_name_H-M   'P 1'
#
loop_
_entity.id
_entity.type
_entity.pdbx_description
1 polymer ?
#
loop_
_entity_poly.entity_id
_entity_poly.type
_entity_poly.pdbx_seq_one_letter_code
_entity_poly.pdbx_strand_id
1 'polypeptide(L)'
;DIFKNIADDYGVKFYKRDESLVADHITNDLFLLDFIKNVKCDIVIQVNPTSPLITVDDIKAFVNKMVEGGYDTLHSVKQEQIEAIYDGKPLNFDPKRIMPKSQDLKPVMLFSSGIMGFRTEKYFENMKRLGSATYGGDGKTGYFVLAGFSTVDIDNEEDFQLAEVIMEYTQGGKRKDIE
;
A
#
# COMPACT_ATOMS: atom_id res chain seq x y z
N ASP A 1 11.64 -2.19 24.74
CA ASP A 1 10.80 -2.27 23.51
C ASP A 1 11.67 -2.71 22.35
N ILE A 2 11.42 -3.91 21.81
CA ILE A 2 12.24 -4.53 20.75
C ILE A 2 12.30 -3.65 19.50
N PHE A 3 11.18 -3.05 19.12
CA PHE A 3 11.11 -2.19 17.93
C PHE A 3 11.90 -0.90 18.10
N LYS A 4 12.04 -0.38 19.33
CA LYS A 4 12.90 0.76 19.60
C LYS A 4 14.37 0.41 19.33
N ASN A 5 14.81 -0.75 19.78
CA ASN A 5 16.20 -1.19 19.56
C ASN A 5 16.48 -1.35 18.07
N ILE A 6 15.54 -1.95 17.31
CA ILE A 6 15.67 -2.09 15.86
C ILE A 6 15.75 -0.70 15.18
N ALA A 7 14.89 0.24 15.58
CA ALA A 7 14.92 1.59 15.04
C ALA A 7 16.26 2.30 15.32
N ASP A 8 16.79 2.15 16.52
CA ASP A 8 18.09 2.70 16.91
C ASP A 8 19.24 2.09 16.08
N ASP A 9 19.21 0.76 15.83
CA ASP A 9 20.21 0.05 15.02
C ASP A 9 20.22 0.54 13.54
N TYR A 10 19.04 0.89 13.02
CA TYR A 10 18.91 1.44 11.64
C TYR A 10 19.02 2.97 11.60
N GLY A 11 19.22 3.66 12.71
CA GLY A 11 19.34 5.11 12.78
C GLY A 11 18.06 5.87 12.40
N VAL A 12 16.89 5.24 12.59
CA VAL A 12 15.59 5.84 12.32
C VAL A 12 14.86 6.21 13.62
N LYS A 13 13.94 7.17 13.54
CA LYS A 13 13.18 7.60 14.70
C LYS A 13 12.12 6.56 15.06
N PHE A 14 12.04 6.23 16.35
CA PHE A 14 10.99 5.39 16.90
C PHE A 14 9.81 6.25 17.37
N TYR A 15 8.60 5.96 16.90
CA TYR A 15 7.35 6.55 17.38
C TYR A 15 6.56 5.49 18.15
N LYS A 16 6.43 5.69 19.48
CA LYS A 16 5.60 4.80 20.29
C LYS A 16 4.16 5.28 20.26
N ARG A 17 3.27 4.46 19.70
CA ARG A 17 1.83 4.67 19.74
C ARG A 17 1.31 4.68 21.19
N ASP A 18 0.25 5.45 21.45
CA ASP A 18 -0.49 5.35 22.70
C ASP A 18 -1.09 3.95 22.86
N GLU A 19 -1.11 3.42 24.06
CA GLU A 19 -1.62 2.07 24.36
C GLU A 19 -3.09 1.90 24.00
N SER A 20 -3.89 2.96 24.09
CA SER A 20 -5.31 2.95 23.65
C SER A 20 -5.49 2.69 22.16
N LEU A 21 -4.45 2.91 21.36
CA LEU A 21 -4.45 2.70 19.91
C LEU A 21 -3.91 1.34 19.48
N VAL A 22 -3.76 0.39 20.39
CA VAL A 22 -3.24 -0.96 20.11
C VAL A 22 -4.36 -1.99 19.98
N ALA A 23 -5.58 -1.65 20.40
CA ALA A 23 -6.70 -2.58 20.40
C ALA A 23 -7.19 -2.93 18.97
N ASP A 24 -7.71 -4.14 18.78
CA ASP A 24 -8.10 -4.70 17.47
C ASP A 24 -9.16 -3.88 16.71
N HIS A 25 -9.97 -3.08 17.43
CA HIS A 25 -10.97 -2.21 16.81
C HIS A 25 -10.42 -0.88 16.30
N ILE A 26 -9.14 -0.61 16.52
CA ILE A 26 -8.51 0.64 16.07
C ILE A 26 -8.20 0.55 14.58
N THR A 27 -8.79 1.46 13.84
CA THR A 27 -8.60 1.56 12.38
C THR A 27 -7.32 2.30 12.02
N ASN A 28 -6.88 2.13 10.76
CA ASN A 28 -5.76 2.91 10.20
C ASN A 28 -6.01 4.41 10.35
N ASP A 29 -7.26 4.85 10.20
CA ASP A 29 -7.65 6.25 10.36
C ASP A 29 -7.24 6.84 11.71
N LEU A 30 -7.45 6.09 12.79
CA LEU A 30 -7.21 6.58 14.14
C LEU A 30 -5.72 6.62 14.48
N PHE A 31 -4.98 5.56 14.16
CA PHE A 31 -3.56 5.55 14.50
C PHE A 31 -2.74 6.52 13.61
N LEU A 32 -3.11 6.68 12.35
CA LEU A 32 -2.44 7.64 11.48
C LEU A 32 -2.78 9.08 11.90
N LEU A 33 -4.02 9.33 12.34
CA LEU A 33 -4.42 10.62 12.92
C LEU A 33 -3.56 10.97 14.15
N ASP A 34 -3.30 9.99 15.02
CA ASP A 34 -2.43 10.18 16.18
C ASP A 34 -1.00 10.51 15.75
N PHE A 35 -0.46 9.75 14.80
CA PHE A 35 0.89 9.98 14.27
C PHE A 35 1.04 11.41 13.73
N ILE A 36 0.16 11.85 12.84
CA ILE A 36 0.28 13.18 12.21
C ILE A 36 -0.05 14.34 13.16
N LYS A 37 -0.73 14.10 14.28
CA LYS A 37 -0.87 15.11 15.37
C LYS A 37 0.44 15.34 16.10
N ASN A 38 1.26 14.30 16.21
CA ASN A 38 2.49 14.33 17.00
C ASN A 38 3.74 14.55 16.12
N VAL A 39 3.67 14.20 14.84
CA VAL A 39 4.77 14.35 13.87
C VAL A 39 4.36 15.34 12.78
N LYS A 40 4.93 16.56 12.85
CA LYS A 40 4.62 17.60 11.85
C LYS A 40 5.22 17.25 10.50
N CYS A 41 4.36 17.11 9.50
CA CYS A 41 4.73 16.91 8.10
C CYS A 41 3.58 17.36 7.19
N ASP A 42 3.88 17.72 5.96
CA ASP A 42 2.87 18.10 4.96
C ASP A 42 2.29 16.89 4.26
N ILE A 43 3.12 15.85 4.10
CA ILE A 43 2.75 14.57 3.51
C ILE A 43 3.31 13.45 4.40
N VAL A 44 2.48 12.46 4.69
CA VAL A 44 2.90 11.21 5.29
C VAL A 44 2.83 10.10 4.25
N ILE A 45 3.88 9.29 4.19
CA ILE A 45 3.91 8.05 3.39
C ILE A 45 4.01 6.89 4.36
N GLN A 46 2.99 6.06 4.35
CA GLN A 46 2.94 4.83 5.11
C GLN A 46 3.39 3.68 4.21
N VAL A 47 4.38 2.91 4.66
CA VAL A 47 4.81 1.67 4.02
C VAL A 47 4.54 0.54 5.00
N ASN A 48 3.75 -0.45 4.59
CA ASN A 48 3.36 -1.53 5.47
C ASN A 48 4.45 -2.62 5.54
N PRO A 49 4.79 -3.08 6.75
CA PRO A 49 5.79 -4.14 6.93
C PRO A 49 5.35 -5.50 6.36
N THR A 50 4.04 -5.70 6.17
CA THR A 50 3.48 -6.90 5.52
C THR A 50 3.77 -6.97 4.01
N SER A 51 4.28 -5.90 3.42
CA SER A 51 4.70 -5.85 2.01
C SER A 51 6.24 -5.72 1.90
N PRO A 52 7.01 -6.75 2.32
CA PRO A 52 8.47 -6.66 2.50
C PRO A 52 9.26 -6.57 1.19
N LEU A 53 8.63 -6.83 0.06
CA LEU A 53 9.26 -6.84 -1.25
C LEU A 53 9.14 -5.51 -2.01
N ILE A 54 8.54 -4.49 -1.38
CA ILE A 54 8.52 -3.13 -1.91
C ILE A 54 9.94 -2.57 -1.95
N THR A 55 10.32 -2.06 -3.11
CA THR A 55 11.68 -1.55 -3.32
C THR A 55 11.78 -0.05 -2.99
N VAL A 56 13.01 0.41 -2.78
CA VAL A 56 13.30 1.84 -2.63
C VAL A 56 12.87 2.63 -3.87
N ASP A 57 12.96 2.04 -5.06
CA ASP A 57 12.57 2.70 -6.30
C ASP A 57 11.04 2.80 -6.43
N ASP A 58 10.29 1.81 -5.95
CA ASP A 58 8.82 1.90 -5.84
C ASP A 58 8.42 3.06 -4.93
N ILE A 59 9.06 3.17 -3.77
CA ILE A 59 8.78 4.25 -2.80
C ILE A 59 9.10 5.62 -3.42
N LYS A 60 10.23 5.78 -4.10
CA LYS A 60 10.61 7.03 -4.77
C LYS A 60 9.60 7.39 -5.87
N ALA A 61 9.24 6.42 -6.71
CA ALA A 61 8.27 6.63 -7.79
C ALA A 61 6.88 7.00 -7.23
N PHE A 62 6.48 6.37 -6.14
CA PHE A 62 5.24 6.67 -5.43
C PHE A 62 5.24 8.12 -4.89
N VAL A 63 6.31 8.52 -4.20
CA VAL A 63 6.46 9.88 -3.67
C VAL A 63 6.43 10.92 -4.79
N ASN A 64 7.17 10.69 -5.88
CA ASN A 64 7.16 11.58 -7.03
C ASN A 64 5.74 11.73 -7.62
N LYS A 65 5.04 10.61 -7.81
CA LYS A 65 3.66 10.64 -8.30
C LYS A 65 2.72 11.40 -7.35
N MET A 66 2.88 11.20 -6.03
CA MET A 66 2.09 11.91 -5.02
C MET A 66 2.27 13.44 -5.14
N VAL A 67 3.52 13.89 -5.24
CA VAL A 67 3.87 15.32 -5.26
C VAL A 67 3.52 15.94 -6.60
N GLU A 68 4.02 15.39 -7.71
CA GLU A 68 3.82 15.92 -9.07
C GLU A 68 2.35 15.87 -9.51
N GLY A 69 1.65 14.80 -9.13
CA GLY A 69 0.23 14.65 -9.41
C GLY A 69 -0.67 15.54 -8.54
N GLY A 70 -0.13 16.16 -7.49
CA GLY A 70 -0.90 16.98 -6.56
C GLY A 70 -2.04 16.23 -5.92
N TYR A 71 -1.80 14.94 -5.58
CA TYR A 71 -2.80 14.12 -4.90
C TYR A 71 -2.89 14.47 -3.42
N ASP A 72 -4.12 14.43 -2.89
CA ASP A 72 -4.37 14.51 -1.45
C ASP A 72 -4.23 13.14 -0.80
N THR A 73 -4.61 12.10 -1.55
CA THR A 73 -4.46 10.70 -1.16
C THR A 73 -3.96 9.88 -2.34
N LEU A 74 -2.96 9.03 -2.13
CA LEU A 74 -2.45 8.11 -3.13
C LEU A 74 -2.37 6.71 -2.53
N HIS A 75 -2.91 5.70 -3.23
CA HIS A 75 -2.87 4.30 -2.81
C HIS A 75 -2.08 3.46 -3.79
N SER A 76 -1.27 2.55 -3.28
CA SER A 76 -0.75 1.49 -4.12
C SER A 76 -1.85 0.47 -4.44
N VAL A 77 -1.85 0.01 -5.68
CA VAL A 77 -2.80 -0.97 -6.20
C VAL A 77 -2.06 -2.02 -7.03
N LYS A 78 -2.59 -3.22 -7.04
CA LYS A 78 -2.27 -4.25 -8.02
C LYS A 78 -3.26 -4.11 -9.19
N GLN A 79 -2.77 -4.25 -10.41
CA GLN A 79 -3.60 -4.21 -11.60
C GLN A 79 -3.68 -5.60 -12.23
N GLU A 80 -4.89 -6.13 -12.36
CA GLU A 80 -5.14 -7.45 -12.92
C GLU A 80 -5.99 -7.35 -14.19
N GLN A 81 -5.49 -7.92 -15.27
CA GLN A 81 -6.17 -7.96 -16.55
C GLN A 81 -6.90 -9.30 -16.71
N ILE A 82 -7.96 -9.45 -15.92
CA ILE A 82 -8.75 -10.68 -15.79
C ILE A 82 -10.24 -10.32 -15.70
N GLU A 83 -11.12 -11.26 -16.03
CA GLU A 83 -12.56 -11.13 -15.78
C GLU A 83 -12.81 -11.12 -14.28
N ALA A 84 -13.53 -10.10 -13.80
CA ALA A 84 -13.87 -9.95 -12.39
C ALA A 84 -15.38 -9.97 -12.17
N ILE A 85 -15.76 -10.58 -11.05
CA ILE A 85 -17.14 -10.67 -10.57
C ILE A 85 -17.20 -10.04 -9.19
N TYR A 86 -18.17 -9.18 -8.96
CA TYR A 86 -18.47 -8.58 -7.67
C TYR A 86 -19.92 -8.80 -7.33
N ASP A 87 -20.21 -9.35 -6.15
CA ASP A 87 -21.55 -9.68 -5.67
C ASP A 87 -22.39 -10.47 -6.70
N GLY A 88 -21.76 -11.50 -7.32
CA GLY A 88 -22.37 -12.35 -8.32
C GLY A 88 -22.61 -11.68 -9.69
N LYS A 89 -22.13 -10.45 -9.89
CA LYS A 89 -22.32 -9.69 -11.14
C LYS A 89 -20.99 -9.42 -11.82
N PRO A 90 -20.94 -9.52 -13.17
CA PRO A 90 -19.77 -9.13 -13.95
C PRO A 90 -19.37 -7.67 -13.66
N LEU A 91 -18.07 -7.43 -13.44
CA LEU A 91 -17.53 -6.09 -13.19
C LEU A 91 -16.98 -5.44 -14.47
N ASN A 92 -16.20 -6.16 -15.26
CA ASN A 92 -15.47 -5.63 -16.42
C ASN A 92 -15.72 -6.40 -17.73
N PHE A 93 -16.72 -7.27 -17.78
CA PHE A 93 -17.13 -7.98 -18.99
C PHE A 93 -18.66 -8.04 -19.12
N ASP A 94 -19.15 -8.26 -20.35
CA ASP A 94 -20.58 -8.43 -20.65
C ASP A 94 -20.87 -9.91 -20.96
N PRO A 95 -21.62 -10.64 -20.11
CA PRO A 95 -21.90 -12.06 -20.31
C PRO A 95 -22.75 -12.37 -21.55
N LYS A 96 -23.32 -11.33 -22.20
CA LYS A 96 -24.12 -11.46 -23.42
C LYS A 96 -23.31 -11.25 -24.69
N ARG A 97 -22.01 -10.98 -24.60
CA ARG A 97 -21.10 -10.75 -25.71
C ARG A 97 -20.09 -11.87 -25.87
N ILE A 98 -19.47 -11.93 -27.04
CA ILE A 98 -18.34 -12.82 -27.25
C ILE A 98 -17.24 -12.43 -26.31
N MET A 99 -16.64 -13.42 -25.64
CA MET A 99 -15.51 -13.26 -24.76
C MET A 99 -14.35 -12.56 -25.50
N PRO A 100 -13.87 -11.42 -25.01
CA PRO A 100 -12.71 -10.75 -25.62
C PRO A 100 -11.43 -11.55 -25.35
N LYS A 101 -10.37 -11.24 -26.08
CA LYS A 101 -9.06 -11.73 -25.70
C LYS A 101 -8.67 -11.11 -24.35
N SER A 102 -7.94 -11.84 -23.52
CA SER A 102 -7.57 -11.36 -22.18
C SER A 102 -6.82 -10.02 -22.20
N GLN A 103 -5.99 -9.79 -23.22
CA GLN A 103 -5.28 -8.52 -23.40
C GLN A 103 -6.18 -7.33 -23.80
N ASP A 104 -7.42 -7.58 -24.21
CA ASP A 104 -8.39 -6.53 -24.59
C ASP A 104 -9.34 -6.19 -23.44
N LEU A 105 -9.27 -6.93 -22.34
CA LEU A 105 -10.03 -6.64 -21.12
C LEU A 105 -9.55 -5.34 -20.46
N LYS A 106 -10.49 -4.58 -19.94
CA LYS A 106 -10.15 -3.48 -19.03
C LYS A 106 -9.68 -4.07 -17.70
N PRO A 107 -8.47 -3.74 -17.27
CA PRO A 107 -7.96 -4.27 -16.02
C PRO A 107 -8.75 -3.75 -14.82
N VAL A 108 -8.81 -4.56 -13.77
CA VAL A 108 -9.31 -4.16 -12.46
C VAL A 108 -8.16 -3.77 -11.56
N MET A 109 -8.40 -2.82 -10.66
CA MET A 109 -7.43 -2.39 -9.66
C MET A 109 -7.84 -2.93 -8.30
N LEU A 110 -6.92 -3.59 -7.64
CA LEU A 110 -7.08 -4.12 -6.30
C LEU A 110 -6.15 -3.33 -5.36
N PHE A 111 -6.66 -2.90 -4.21
CA PHE A 111 -5.80 -2.29 -3.20
C PHE A 111 -4.72 -3.28 -2.78
N SER A 112 -3.45 -2.86 -2.82
CA SER A 112 -2.34 -3.66 -2.30
C SER A 112 -1.98 -3.28 -0.87
N SER A 113 -2.44 -2.09 -0.41
CA SER A 113 -2.15 -1.53 0.91
C SER A 113 -0.66 -1.38 1.27
N GLY A 114 0.25 -1.75 0.38
CA GLY A 114 1.68 -1.76 0.65
C GLY A 114 2.28 -0.36 0.84
N ILE A 115 1.83 0.62 0.04
CA ILE A 115 2.20 2.04 0.19
C ILE A 115 0.94 2.90 0.13
N MET A 116 0.79 3.80 1.09
CA MET A 116 -0.26 4.80 1.13
C MET A 116 0.34 6.17 1.40
N GLY A 117 -0.18 7.20 0.75
CA GLY A 117 0.28 8.58 0.91
C GLY A 117 -0.88 9.53 1.18
N PHE A 118 -0.68 10.46 2.11
CA PHE A 118 -1.72 11.40 2.55
C PHE A 118 -1.15 12.79 2.75
N ARG A 119 -1.83 13.82 2.22
CA ARG A 119 -1.63 15.20 2.66
C ARG A 119 -2.28 15.38 4.02
N THR A 120 -1.50 15.79 4.99
CA THR A 120 -1.93 15.82 6.41
C THR A 120 -3.08 16.79 6.63
N GLU A 121 -3.08 17.96 5.97
CA GLU A 121 -4.17 18.93 6.06
C GLU A 121 -5.51 18.32 5.60
N LYS A 122 -5.52 17.71 4.40
CA LYS A 122 -6.72 17.07 3.85
C LYS A 122 -7.17 15.87 4.68
N TYR A 123 -6.21 15.13 5.21
CA TYR A 123 -6.50 14.02 6.12
C TYR A 123 -7.24 14.50 7.37
N PHE A 124 -6.77 15.59 8.01
CA PHE A 124 -7.45 16.19 9.16
C PHE A 124 -8.85 16.69 8.83
N GLU A 125 -9.04 17.36 7.68
CA GLU A 125 -10.35 17.83 7.24
C GLU A 125 -11.33 16.66 7.09
N ASN A 126 -10.92 15.59 6.42
CA ASN A 126 -11.74 14.41 6.20
C ASN A 126 -12.07 13.71 7.52
N MET A 127 -11.11 13.51 8.40
CA MET A 127 -11.35 12.95 9.74
C MET A 127 -12.36 13.75 10.54
N LYS A 128 -12.25 15.08 10.52
CA LYS A 128 -13.20 15.98 11.23
C LYS A 128 -14.60 15.91 10.65
N ARG A 129 -14.74 15.83 9.32
CA ARG A 129 -16.00 15.94 8.63
C ARG A 129 -16.69 14.58 8.42
N LEU A 130 -15.94 13.57 8.06
CA LEU A 130 -16.42 12.24 7.67
C LEU A 130 -16.20 11.17 8.73
N GLY A 131 -15.26 11.40 9.67
CA GLY A 131 -14.78 10.37 10.61
C GLY A 131 -13.87 9.33 9.97
N SER A 132 -13.49 9.52 8.70
CA SER A 132 -12.61 8.64 7.93
C SER A 132 -11.84 9.45 6.89
N ALA A 133 -10.60 9.04 6.59
CA ALA A 133 -9.73 9.70 5.62
C ALA A 133 -8.90 8.71 4.79
N THR A 134 -8.72 7.48 5.24
CA THR A 134 -7.84 6.50 4.61
C THR A 134 -8.17 6.27 3.14
N TYR A 135 -9.45 6.21 2.75
CA TYR A 135 -9.84 6.05 1.34
C TYR A 135 -9.92 7.36 0.54
N GLY A 136 -9.45 8.48 1.10
CA GLY A 136 -9.31 9.75 0.39
C GLY A 136 -10.43 10.77 0.61
N GLY A 137 -11.63 10.36 0.98
CA GLY A 137 -12.75 11.26 1.24
C GLY A 137 -13.03 12.20 0.06
N ASP A 138 -13.10 13.51 0.32
CA ASP A 138 -13.37 14.52 -0.71
C ASP A 138 -12.12 15.05 -1.43
N GLY A 139 -10.95 14.51 -1.09
CA GLY A 139 -9.69 14.92 -1.70
C GLY A 139 -9.48 14.34 -3.10
N LYS A 140 -8.46 14.85 -3.79
CA LYS A 140 -7.97 14.26 -5.03
C LYS A 140 -7.26 12.95 -4.73
N THR A 141 -7.94 11.84 -5.00
CA THR A 141 -7.39 10.49 -4.80
C THR A 141 -6.78 9.96 -6.09
N GLY A 142 -5.61 9.33 -5.99
CA GLY A 142 -4.93 8.65 -7.07
C GLY A 142 -4.54 7.22 -6.73
N TYR A 143 -4.12 6.49 -7.77
CA TYR A 143 -3.69 5.10 -7.64
C TYR A 143 -2.32 4.91 -8.27
N PHE A 144 -1.42 4.23 -7.57
CA PHE A 144 -0.08 3.88 -8.01
C PHE A 144 -0.01 2.36 -8.22
N VAL A 145 0.24 1.94 -9.45
CA VAL A 145 0.31 0.50 -9.76
C VAL A 145 1.66 -0.04 -9.30
N LEU A 146 1.64 -0.93 -8.33
CA LEU A 146 2.76 -1.81 -8.02
C LEU A 146 2.75 -2.99 -8.98
N ALA A 147 3.93 -3.50 -9.32
CA ALA A 147 4.09 -4.60 -10.25
C ALA A 147 5.05 -5.67 -9.71
N GLY A 148 4.96 -6.87 -10.26
CA GLY A 148 5.84 -7.98 -9.92
C GLY A 148 5.80 -8.33 -8.44
N PHE A 149 6.96 -8.56 -7.85
CA PHE A 149 7.07 -8.99 -6.45
C PHE A 149 6.67 -7.93 -5.43
N SER A 150 6.69 -6.65 -5.79
CA SER A 150 6.25 -5.56 -4.90
C SER A 150 4.75 -5.62 -4.56
N THR A 151 3.98 -6.50 -5.21
CA THR A 151 2.55 -6.72 -4.92
C THR A 151 2.30 -7.82 -3.88
N VAL A 152 3.33 -8.48 -3.39
CA VAL A 152 3.21 -9.53 -2.36
C VAL A 152 2.91 -8.88 -1.02
N ASP A 153 1.85 -9.34 -0.39
CA ASP A 153 1.44 -8.96 0.96
C ASP A 153 1.33 -10.22 1.83
N ILE A 154 1.73 -10.13 3.08
CA ILE A 154 1.79 -11.24 4.02
C ILE A 154 0.60 -11.14 4.96
N ASP A 155 -0.42 -11.97 4.71
CA ASP A 155 -1.60 -12.11 5.56
C ASP A 155 -1.59 -13.41 6.37
N ASN A 156 -0.84 -14.41 5.89
CA ASN A 156 -0.79 -15.75 6.48
C ASN A 156 0.60 -16.40 6.29
N GLU A 157 0.77 -17.61 6.82
CA GLU A 157 2.04 -18.36 6.77
C GLU A 157 2.48 -18.70 5.34
N GLU A 158 1.54 -19.01 4.44
CA GLU A 158 1.85 -19.36 3.05
C GLU A 158 2.41 -18.15 2.30
N ASP A 159 1.87 -16.95 2.57
CA ASP A 159 2.38 -15.69 2.01
C ASP A 159 3.79 -15.39 2.54
N PHE A 160 4.04 -15.67 3.81
CA PHE A 160 5.36 -15.49 4.41
C PHE A 160 6.41 -16.40 3.74
N GLN A 161 6.10 -17.67 3.57
CA GLN A 161 6.97 -18.63 2.87
C GLN A 161 7.22 -18.21 1.42
N LEU A 162 6.19 -17.72 0.72
CA LEU A 162 6.35 -17.18 -0.63
C LEU A 162 7.29 -15.97 -0.65
N ALA A 163 7.13 -15.04 0.29
CA ALA A 163 8.00 -13.88 0.40
C ALA A 163 9.46 -14.28 0.66
N GLU A 164 9.71 -15.27 1.55
CA GLU A 164 11.05 -15.79 1.81
C GLU A 164 11.71 -16.36 0.54
N VAL A 165 11.00 -17.21 -0.21
CA VAL A 165 11.50 -17.79 -1.47
C VAL A 165 11.84 -16.70 -2.48
N ILE A 166 10.99 -15.67 -2.60
CA ILE A 166 11.25 -14.55 -3.51
C ILE A 166 12.46 -13.73 -3.05
N MET A 167 12.61 -13.49 -1.75
CA MET A 167 13.78 -12.79 -1.20
C MET A 167 15.07 -13.56 -1.47
N GLU A 168 15.09 -14.87 -1.26
CA GLU A 168 16.24 -15.74 -1.59
C GLU A 168 16.55 -15.69 -3.08
N TYR A 169 15.55 -15.78 -3.94
CA TYR A 169 15.73 -15.70 -5.38
C TYR A 169 16.33 -14.35 -5.82
N THR A 170 15.81 -13.25 -5.30
CA THR A 170 16.26 -11.90 -5.67
C THR A 170 17.62 -11.55 -5.09
N GLN A 171 17.96 -12.04 -3.89
CA GLN A 171 19.27 -11.87 -3.27
C GLN A 171 20.30 -12.86 -3.82
N GLY A 172 19.89 -14.07 -4.16
CA GLY A 172 20.70 -15.13 -4.74
C GLY A 172 20.98 -14.96 -6.23
N GLY A 173 20.26 -14.09 -6.93
CA GLY A 173 20.46 -13.76 -8.36
C GLY A 173 21.80 -13.09 -8.71
N LYS A 174 22.70 -12.91 -7.72
CA LYS A 174 24.15 -12.75 -7.92
C LYS A 174 24.87 -14.10 -8.05
N ARG A 175 24.15 -15.21 -8.19
CA ARG A 175 24.75 -16.49 -8.49
C ARG A 175 24.97 -16.64 -9.98
N LYS A 176 26.25 -16.40 -10.34
CA LYS A 176 27.03 -16.99 -11.42
C LYS A 176 26.26 -17.38 -12.69
N ASP A 177 26.58 -16.66 -13.77
CA ASP A 177 26.60 -17.22 -15.10
C ASP A 177 27.13 -18.65 -14.99
N ILE A 178 26.27 -19.60 -15.29
CA ILE A 178 26.65 -21.00 -15.43
C ILE A 178 27.40 -21.06 -16.77
N GLU A 179 28.74 -21.18 -16.70
CA GLU A 179 29.56 -21.58 -17.81
C GLU A 179 29.14 -22.96 -18.37
#